data_b85ce2ff04782c93dc9d9f6b2b192027
#
_entry.id   b85ce2ff04782c93dc9d9f6b2b192027
#
_cell.length_a   1.000
_cell.length_b   1.000
_cell.length_c   1.000
_cell.angle_alpha   90.00
_cell.angle_beta   90.00
_cell.angle_gamma   90.00
#
_symmetry.space_group_name_H-M   'P 1'
#
loop_
_entity.id
_entity.type
_entity.pdbx_description
1 polymer ?
#
loop_
_entity_poly.entity_id
_entity_poly.type
_entity_poly.pdbx_seq_one_letter_code
_entity_poly.pdbx_strand_id
1 'polypeptide(L)'
;MMTDFFSGLTEALLQRYPDKGVSKEQITGALKTALEPEALINALAEVFRSTPGEMETALEENGLGEMIARRRLASGGGSAGGETAAPFCGKAGCLHPFDKLFRIHASPSLTEPFPLPGDLHAQLSGLSRQIAENADSDPFIRLYRTETEDYYREFMRDTAPVIREEIHRLFGAAGPRYLVTTGIGANEQFCHYMAAVNNRDPRRKLDWILIHSPGQLDLLPPDAAEDNTLFMEFSRSSVTEETIKLHEYTARPCRRIVFSNGGGLKQLAERDGNLTLSLPDAISGRYGRNKTPILLAPMLAAGMDTRRYWTMITRAMEAFDLGDPDSLPHVLARFILAAQKSRGTDFLYLGCGDELLGLLGDEFIQFWNEGVNKDGNDLLVSRFFGLPRDSHMNLEGVLGNRRTKLGIFLLRNDRRGEIAHPLVSQQVDPIDPGHRGLALGDEEVILALANYRRFAEVMPSVLLEIMGEPGPDLSAVLGQLFADVTFVYSRMMGIDPGSNPEVKFVRQRSAALLKGFAAELRSGMRIEDLFAAEAEKEAEK
;
A
#
# COMPACT_ATOMS: atom_id res chain seq x y z
N MET A 1 -23.91 -3.36 -17.52
CA MET A 1 -23.49 -4.59 -16.81
C MET A 1 -24.45 -4.99 -15.67
N MET A 2 -24.67 -4.20 -14.61
CA MET A 2 -25.70 -4.55 -13.59
C MET A 2 -27.12 -4.60 -14.15
N THR A 3 -27.48 -3.65 -14.98
CA THR A 3 -28.84 -3.58 -15.60
C THR A 3 -29.11 -4.81 -16.49
N ASP A 4 -28.10 -5.25 -17.23
CA ASP A 4 -28.20 -6.42 -18.13
C ASP A 4 -28.28 -7.72 -17.32
N PHE A 5 -27.55 -7.81 -16.20
CA PHE A 5 -27.60 -8.96 -15.30
C PHE A 5 -28.99 -9.12 -14.66
N PHE A 6 -29.56 -8.04 -14.10
CA PHE A 6 -30.90 -8.09 -13.51
C PHE A 6 -31.99 -8.35 -14.56
N SER A 7 -31.80 -7.88 -15.79
CA SER A 7 -32.70 -8.23 -16.90
C SER A 7 -32.66 -9.71 -17.21
N GLY A 8 -31.47 -10.29 -17.33
CA GLY A 8 -31.29 -11.73 -17.57
C GLY A 8 -31.86 -12.61 -16.45
N LEU A 9 -31.61 -12.23 -15.19
CA LEU A 9 -32.18 -12.92 -14.03
C LEU A 9 -33.71 -12.85 -14.00
N THR A 10 -34.29 -11.69 -14.29
CA THR A 10 -35.74 -11.51 -14.36
C THR A 10 -36.35 -12.44 -15.40
N GLU A 11 -35.71 -12.57 -16.57
CA GLU A 11 -36.17 -13.47 -17.64
C GLU A 11 -36.05 -14.92 -17.24
N ALA A 12 -34.95 -15.32 -16.61
CA ALA A 12 -34.74 -16.70 -16.13
C ALA A 12 -35.78 -17.10 -15.07
N LEU A 13 -36.09 -16.21 -14.13
CA LEU A 13 -37.13 -16.48 -13.11
C LEU A 13 -38.51 -16.56 -13.73
N LEU A 14 -38.86 -15.74 -14.70
CA LEU A 14 -40.15 -15.82 -15.42
C LEU A 14 -40.26 -17.11 -16.23
N GLN A 15 -39.18 -17.59 -16.85
CA GLN A 15 -39.15 -18.87 -17.56
C GLN A 15 -39.31 -20.08 -16.62
N ARG A 16 -38.76 -20.00 -15.42
CA ARG A 16 -38.85 -21.05 -14.41
C ARG A 16 -40.25 -21.20 -13.78
N TYR A 17 -40.95 -20.09 -13.67
CA TYR A 17 -42.26 -20.00 -13.01
C TYR A 17 -43.35 -19.42 -13.94
N PRO A 18 -43.61 -20.03 -15.13
CA PRO A 18 -44.49 -19.43 -16.13
C PRO A 18 -45.94 -19.30 -15.66
N ASP A 19 -46.41 -20.20 -14.80
CA ASP A 19 -47.78 -20.28 -14.35
C ASP A 19 -48.11 -19.39 -13.11
N LYS A 20 -47.13 -18.65 -12.60
CA LYS A 20 -47.32 -17.85 -11.40
C LYS A 20 -47.93 -16.45 -11.68
N GLY A 21 -48.03 -16.02 -12.93
CA GLY A 21 -48.67 -14.76 -13.34
C GLY A 21 -47.93 -13.50 -12.84
N VAL A 22 -46.60 -13.60 -12.61
CA VAL A 22 -45.76 -12.52 -12.08
C VAL A 22 -45.28 -11.61 -13.21
N SER A 23 -45.34 -10.28 -13.00
CA SER A 23 -44.85 -9.31 -13.97
C SER A 23 -43.35 -8.99 -13.80
N LYS A 24 -42.71 -8.49 -14.86
CA LYS A 24 -41.33 -8.00 -14.80
C LYS A 24 -41.15 -6.88 -13.78
N GLU A 25 -42.15 -6.02 -13.63
CA GLU A 25 -42.13 -4.89 -12.70
C GLU A 25 -42.13 -5.37 -11.24
N GLN A 26 -42.87 -6.43 -10.93
CA GLN A 26 -42.89 -7.02 -9.57
C GLN A 26 -41.55 -7.60 -9.19
N ILE A 27 -40.90 -8.33 -10.09
CA ILE A 27 -39.56 -8.88 -9.86
C ILE A 27 -38.53 -7.76 -9.74
N THR A 28 -38.56 -6.78 -10.64
CA THR A 28 -37.67 -5.63 -10.60
C THR A 28 -37.85 -4.81 -9.33
N GLY A 29 -39.08 -4.69 -8.83
CA GLY A 29 -39.39 -4.06 -7.54
C GLY A 29 -38.70 -4.81 -6.38
N ALA A 30 -38.87 -6.12 -6.30
CA ALA A 30 -38.24 -6.94 -5.26
C ALA A 30 -36.69 -6.86 -5.32
N LEU A 31 -36.12 -6.91 -6.52
CA LEU A 31 -34.67 -6.78 -6.73
C LEU A 31 -34.09 -5.42 -6.33
N LYS A 32 -34.89 -4.37 -6.42
CA LYS A 32 -34.45 -2.99 -6.06
C LYS A 32 -34.61 -2.67 -4.57
N THR A 33 -35.56 -3.30 -3.88
CA THR A 33 -35.91 -2.97 -2.50
C THR A 33 -35.19 -3.82 -1.46
N ALA A 34 -34.74 -5.00 -1.82
CA ALA A 34 -34.08 -5.91 -0.90
C ALA A 34 -32.56 -5.81 -1.01
N LEU A 35 -31.93 -5.19 -0.02
CA LEU A 35 -30.47 -5.05 0.07
C LEU A 35 -29.78 -6.28 0.66
N GLU A 36 -30.50 -7.10 1.44
CA GLU A 36 -29.97 -8.29 2.10
C GLU A 36 -30.44 -9.58 1.40
N PRO A 37 -29.62 -10.64 1.33
CA PRO A 37 -29.96 -11.88 0.60
C PRO A 37 -31.21 -12.56 1.10
N GLU A 38 -31.40 -12.65 2.40
CA GLU A 38 -32.61 -13.27 2.98
C GLU A 38 -33.85 -12.45 2.72
N ALA A 39 -33.76 -11.12 2.80
CA ALA A 39 -34.84 -10.22 2.42
C ALA A 39 -35.17 -10.34 0.93
N LEU A 40 -34.17 -10.51 0.07
CA LEU A 40 -34.34 -10.72 -1.36
C LEU A 40 -35.01 -12.09 -1.65
N ILE A 41 -34.53 -13.16 -1.03
CA ILE A 41 -35.10 -14.50 -1.17
C ILE A 41 -36.56 -14.49 -0.73
N ASN A 42 -36.86 -13.90 0.43
CA ASN A 42 -38.23 -13.80 0.96
C ASN A 42 -39.14 -12.94 0.08
N ALA A 43 -38.64 -11.78 -0.39
CA ALA A 43 -39.41 -10.89 -1.26
C ALA A 43 -39.72 -11.55 -2.62
N LEU A 44 -38.76 -12.26 -3.20
CA LEU A 44 -38.99 -13.01 -4.44
C LEU A 44 -39.89 -14.25 -4.20
N ALA A 45 -39.71 -14.96 -3.07
CA ALA A 45 -40.58 -16.07 -2.71
C ALA A 45 -42.04 -15.62 -2.53
N GLU A 46 -42.28 -14.46 -1.95
CA GLU A 46 -43.61 -13.85 -1.84
C GLU A 46 -44.19 -13.50 -3.22
N VAL A 47 -43.37 -12.84 -4.09
CA VAL A 47 -43.80 -12.46 -5.45
C VAL A 47 -44.19 -13.70 -6.25
N PHE A 48 -43.41 -14.76 -6.18
CA PHE A 48 -43.65 -16.01 -6.93
C PHE A 48 -44.58 -16.99 -6.19
N ARG A 49 -45.02 -16.68 -4.99
CA ARG A 49 -45.80 -17.61 -4.14
C ARG A 49 -45.16 -18.97 -4.04
N SER A 50 -43.85 -19.00 -3.77
CA SER A 50 -43.01 -20.16 -3.58
C SER A 50 -42.45 -20.18 -2.15
N THR A 51 -41.79 -21.27 -1.78
CA THR A 51 -41.07 -21.28 -0.50
C THR A 51 -39.72 -20.56 -0.63
N PRO A 52 -39.17 -20.00 0.45
CA PRO A 52 -37.83 -19.39 0.42
C PRO A 52 -36.75 -20.37 -0.07
N GLY A 53 -36.84 -21.66 0.29
CA GLY A 53 -35.87 -22.67 -0.16
C GLY A 53 -35.93 -22.94 -1.66
N GLU A 54 -37.14 -22.97 -2.26
CA GLU A 54 -37.28 -23.12 -3.73
C GLU A 54 -36.74 -21.89 -4.46
N MET A 55 -36.93 -20.71 -3.89
CA MET A 55 -36.42 -19.46 -4.46
C MET A 55 -34.90 -19.39 -4.35
N GLU A 56 -34.34 -19.80 -3.22
CA GLU A 56 -32.90 -19.87 -3.04
C GLU A 56 -32.24 -20.79 -4.08
N THR A 57 -32.78 -22.01 -4.24
CA THR A 57 -32.28 -22.95 -5.27
C THR A 57 -32.38 -22.35 -6.68
N ALA A 58 -33.46 -21.63 -6.98
CA ALA A 58 -33.63 -20.97 -8.26
C ALA A 58 -32.61 -19.87 -8.51
N LEU A 59 -32.25 -19.11 -7.48
CA LEU A 59 -31.24 -18.05 -7.54
C LEU A 59 -29.81 -18.63 -7.67
N GLU A 60 -29.53 -19.72 -6.97
CA GLU A 60 -28.25 -20.44 -7.07
C GLU A 60 -28.00 -20.97 -8.48
N GLU A 61 -28.98 -21.63 -9.08
CA GLU A 61 -28.88 -22.15 -10.44
C GLU A 61 -28.74 -21.08 -11.52
N ASN A 62 -29.15 -19.86 -11.23
CA ASN A 62 -28.99 -18.70 -12.14
C ASN A 62 -27.80 -17.78 -11.78
N GLY A 63 -26.79 -18.32 -11.10
CA GLY A 63 -25.52 -17.66 -10.89
C GLY A 63 -25.46 -16.68 -9.70
N LEU A 64 -26.50 -16.63 -8.86
CA LEU A 64 -26.52 -15.84 -7.64
C LEU A 64 -26.08 -16.61 -6.39
N GLY A 65 -25.92 -17.93 -6.48
CA GLY A 65 -25.54 -18.77 -5.34
C GLY A 65 -24.25 -18.31 -4.68
N GLU A 66 -23.25 -17.94 -5.45
CA GLU A 66 -21.99 -17.42 -4.93
C GLU A 66 -22.16 -16.06 -4.22
N MET A 67 -23.02 -15.19 -4.76
CA MET A 67 -23.33 -13.90 -4.14
C MET A 67 -24.14 -14.06 -2.84
N ILE A 68 -25.10 -14.98 -2.83
CA ILE A 68 -25.90 -15.34 -1.65
C ILE A 68 -25.02 -15.97 -0.58
N ALA A 69 -24.16 -16.93 -0.94
CA ALA A 69 -23.20 -17.56 -0.03
C ALA A 69 -22.20 -16.56 0.55
N ARG A 70 -21.65 -15.68 -0.27
CA ARG A 70 -20.73 -14.62 0.17
C ARG A 70 -21.39 -13.64 1.14
N ARG A 71 -22.66 -13.26 0.91
CA ARG A 71 -23.39 -12.36 1.80
C ARG A 71 -23.85 -13.05 3.08
N ARG A 72 -24.23 -14.32 3.06
CA ARG A 72 -24.52 -15.10 4.28
C ARG A 72 -23.31 -15.28 5.19
N LEU A 73 -22.12 -15.48 4.61
CA LEU A 73 -20.86 -15.46 5.36
C LEU A 73 -20.61 -14.10 6.00
N ALA A 74 -21.08 -13.01 5.39
CA ALA A 74 -20.97 -11.67 5.92
C ALA A 74 -22.01 -11.35 7.00
N SER A 75 -23.20 -11.99 6.97
CA SER A 75 -24.31 -11.72 7.89
C SER A 75 -24.40 -12.66 9.13
N GLY A 76 -23.49 -13.64 9.25
CA GLY A 76 -23.35 -14.44 10.49
C GLY A 76 -24.49 -15.43 10.78
N GLY A 77 -25.28 -15.81 9.80
CA GLY A 77 -26.39 -16.74 9.96
C GLY A 77 -26.09 -18.13 9.41
N GLY A 78 -25.63 -19.07 10.23
CA GLY A 78 -25.57 -20.48 9.85
C GLY A 78 -24.49 -21.26 10.58
N SER A 79 -24.87 -22.03 11.60
CA SER A 79 -24.04 -22.99 12.30
C SER A 79 -23.68 -24.18 11.41
N ALA A 80 -22.46 -24.25 10.93
CA ALA A 80 -21.83 -25.51 10.53
C ALA A 80 -20.33 -25.39 10.77
N GLY A 81 -19.82 -26.24 11.66
CA GLY A 81 -18.50 -26.29 12.24
C GLY A 81 -17.31 -26.06 11.32
N GLY A 82 -16.89 -24.83 11.24
CA GLY A 82 -15.63 -24.34 10.75
C GLY A 82 -15.51 -22.93 11.29
N GLU A 83 -14.65 -22.74 12.30
CA GLU A 83 -14.40 -21.44 12.91
C GLU A 83 -13.87 -20.46 11.86
N THR A 84 -14.78 -19.70 11.25
CA THR A 84 -14.42 -18.52 10.46
C THR A 84 -14.12 -17.41 11.45
N ALA A 85 -12.89 -16.88 11.40
CA ALA A 85 -12.48 -15.74 12.19
C ALA A 85 -13.48 -14.59 12.00
N ALA A 86 -14.09 -14.12 13.09
CA ALA A 86 -14.99 -12.98 13.06
C ALA A 86 -14.24 -11.74 12.55
N PRO A 87 -14.89 -10.89 11.74
CA PRO A 87 -14.27 -9.64 11.31
C PRO A 87 -13.93 -8.78 12.52
N PHE A 88 -12.78 -8.13 12.47
CA PHE A 88 -12.16 -7.38 13.57
C PHE A 88 -12.98 -6.18 14.07
N CYS A 89 -14.01 -5.80 13.38
CA CYS A 89 -14.95 -4.78 13.78
C CYS A 89 -16.02 -5.39 14.70
N GLY A 90 -16.07 -4.99 15.97
CA GLY A 90 -17.02 -5.47 16.97
C GLY A 90 -18.50 -5.14 16.72
N LYS A 91 -18.82 -4.55 15.58
CA LYS A 91 -20.17 -4.44 15.01
C LYS A 91 -20.24 -5.37 13.82
N ALA A 92 -21.00 -6.45 13.94
CA ALA A 92 -21.39 -7.26 12.79
C ALA A 92 -21.89 -6.33 11.68
N GLY A 93 -21.14 -6.24 10.58
CA GLY A 93 -21.55 -5.45 9.42
C GLY A 93 -20.75 -4.20 9.11
N CYS A 94 -19.58 -3.95 9.70
CA CYS A 94 -18.67 -2.95 9.12
C CYS A 94 -18.14 -3.47 7.77
N LEU A 95 -18.98 -3.38 6.75
CA LEU A 95 -18.54 -3.44 5.36
C LEU A 95 -17.66 -2.21 5.15
N HIS A 96 -16.37 -2.45 5.18
CA HIS A 96 -15.37 -1.48 4.81
C HIS A 96 -15.67 -1.06 3.35
N PRO A 97 -15.75 0.24 3.01
CA PRO A 97 -16.10 0.66 1.66
C PRO A 97 -15.12 0.18 0.58
N PHE A 98 -14.04 -0.47 1.00
CA PHE A 98 -13.00 -1.06 0.16
C PHE A 98 -12.96 -2.59 0.17
N ASP A 99 -14.06 -3.27 0.53
CA ASP A 99 -14.18 -4.73 0.55
C ASP A 99 -13.81 -5.41 -0.79
N LYS A 100 -13.94 -4.65 -1.89
CA LYS A 100 -13.49 -5.05 -3.23
C LYS A 100 -11.99 -4.90 -3.47
N LEU A 101 -11.27 -4.18 -2.64
CA LEU A 101 -9.82 -4.01 -2.72
C LEU A 101 -9.10 -4.87 -1.70
N PHE A 102 -9.61 -4.94 -0.48
CA PHE A 102 -9.06 -5.82 0.55
C PHE A 102 -10.08 -6.13 1.64
N ARG A 103 -9.83 -7.21 2.37
CA ARG A 103 -10.56 -7.62 3.59
C ARG A 103 -9.59 -7.80 4.73
N ILE A 104 -10.09 -7.70 5.96
CA ILE A 104 -9.28 -7.83 7.15
C ILE A 104 -9.74 -9.05 7.94
N HIS A 105 -8.78 -9.92 8.26
CA HIS A 105 -8.99 -11.08 9.09
C HIS A 105 -8.05 -11.02 10.29
N ALA A 106 -8.60 -11.24 11.47
CA ALA A 106 -7.80 -11.39 12.68
C ALA A 106 -7.58 -12.87 12.98
N SER A 107 -6.41 -13.22 13.50
CA SER A 107 -6.18 -14.61 13.93
C SER A 107 -7.09 -14.98 15.10
N PRO A 108 -7.45 -16.28 15.26
CA PRO A 108 -8.24 -16.76 16.39
C PRO A 108 -7.63 -16.41 17.75
N SER A 109 -6.31 -16.26 17.84
CA SER A 109 -5.63 -15.74 19.04
C SER A 109 -5.98 -14.30 19.39
N LEU A 110 -6.76 -13.61 18.55
CA LEU A 110 -7.29 -12.28 18.79
C LEU A 110 -8.79 -12.29 19.09
N THR A 111 -9.51 -13.35 18.71
CA THR A 111 -10.93 -13.54 19.05
C THR A 111 -11.11 -14.06 20.48
N GLU A 112 -10.17 -14.84 20.99
CA GLU A 112 -9.98 -14.89 22.43
C GLU A 112 -9.39 -13.54 22.82
N PRO A 113 -10.13 -12.68 23.54
CA PRO A 113 -9.54 -11.44 23.98
C PRO A 113 -8.21 -11.85 24.61
N PHE A 114 -7.09 -11.32 24.09
CA PHE A 114 -5.88 -11.28 24.90
C PHE A 114 -6.40 -10.96 26.29
N PRO A 115 -6.10 -11.75 27.31
CA PRO A 115 -6.43 -11.33 28.65
C PRO A 115 -5.65 -10.05 28.89
N LEU A 116 -6.15 -8.98 28.23
CA LEU A 116 -5.70 -7.64 28.51
C LEU A 116 -6.13 -7.44 29.95
N PRO A 117 -5.23 -7.05 30.84
CA PRO A 117 -5.63 -6.50 32.11
C PRO A 117 -6.81 -5.58 31.84
N GLY A 118 -7.93 -5.74 32.52
CA GLY A 118 -9.18 -5.03 32.16
C GLY A 118 -9.03 -3.50 32.13
N ASP A 119 -8.03 -2.98 32.84
CA ASP A 119 -7.58 -1.60 32.81
C ASP A 119 -6.87 -1.21 31.50
N LEU A 120 -6.10 -2.11 30.87
CA LEU A 120 -5.38 -1.81 29.61
C LEU A 120 -6.35 -1.58 28.46
N HIS A 121 -7.41 -2.37 28.31
CA HIS A 121 -8.43 -2.14 27.28
C HIS A 121 -9.11 -0.77 27.47
N ALA A 122 -9.46 -0.42 28.71
CA ALA A 122 -10.04 0.88 29.02
C ALA A 122 -9.08 2.03 28.72
N GLN A 123 -7.79 1.89 29.05
CA GLN A 123 -6.74 2.86 28.74
C GLN A 123 -6.58 3.06 27.23
N LEU A 124 -6.46 1.98 26.44
CA LEU A 124 -6.29 2.07 24.99
C LEU A 124 -7.51 2.70 24.31
N SER A 125 -8.73 2.37 24.79
CA SER A 125 -9.96 2.99 24.31
C SER A 125 -10.04 4.45 24.70
N GLY A 126 -9.54 4.83 25.88
CA GLY A 126 -9.43 6.23 26.34
C GLY A 126 -8.48 7.04 25.46
N LEU A 127 -7.31 6.51 25.15
CA LEU A 127 -6.34 7.13 24.25
C LEU A 127 -6.92 7.32 22.84
N SER A 128 -7.60 6.30 22.29
CA SER A 128 -8.28 6.44 20.99
C SER A 128 -9.28 7.58 20.99
N ARG A 129 -10.14 7.68 22.02
CA ARG A 129 -11.12 8.77 22.14
C ARG A 129 -10.45 10.13 22.23
N GLN A 130 -9.42 10.27 23.04
CA GLN A 130 -8.68 11.52 23.17
C GLN A 130 -8.06 11.95 21.83
N ILE A 131 -7.50 11.02 21.04
CA ILE A 131 -6.96 11.33 19.72
C ILE A 131 -8.09 11.75 18.78
N ALA A 132 -9.20 11.02 18.78
CA ALA A 132 -10.35 11.31 17.94
C ALA A 132 -10.98 12.69 18.25
N GLU A 133 -11.15 13.03 19.51
CA GLU A 133 -11.68 14.34 19.96
C GLU A 133 -10.78 15.53 19.53
N ASN A 134 -9.48 15.28 19.36
CA ASN A 134 -8.52 16.31 18.94
C ASN A 134 -8.15 16.22 17.45
N ALA A 135 -8.73 15.30 16.68
CA ALA A 135 -8.33 15.04 15.30
C ALA A 135 -8.42 16.29 14.41
N ASP A 136 -9.51 17.06 14.50
CA ASP A 136 -9.71 18.26 13.69
C ASP A 136 -8.78 19.41 14.07
N SER A 137 -8.30 19.44 15.32
CA SER A 137 -7.41 20.47 15.84
C SER A 137 -5.92 20.12 15.75
N ASP A 138 -5.58 18.85 15.48
CA ASP A 138 -4.18 18.42 15.38
C ASP A 138 -3.52 19.03 14.13
N PRO A 139 -2.49 19.88 14.29
CA PRO A 139 -1.85 20.53 13.14
C PRO A 139 -1.22 19.54 12.15
N PHE A 140 -0.78 18.37 12.63
CA PHE A 140 -0.16 17.36 11.79
C PHE A 140 -1.20 16.64 10.91
N ILE A 141 -2.38 16.31 11.47
CA ILE A 141 -3.51 15.75 10.69
C ILE A 141 -3.90 16.75 9.60
N ARG A 142 -4.04 18.01 9.95
CA ARG A 142 -4.37 19.06 8.98
C ARG A 142 -3.40 19.08 7.80
N LEU A 143 -2.10 19.01 8.06
CA LEU A 143 -1.06 19.04 7.03
C LEU A 143 -1.14 17.86 6.05
N TYR A 144 -1.34 16.64 6.53
CA TYR A 144 -1.26 15.47 5.65
C TYR A 144 -2.61 14.93 5.15
N ARG A 145 -3.71 15.48 5.67
CA ARG A 145 -5.08 15.12 5.21
C ARG A 145 -5.80 16.32 4.57
N THR A 146 -6.06 17.37 5.31
CA THR A 146 -6.92 18.47 4.85
C THR A 146 -6.23 19.34 3.80
N GLU A 147 -5.01 19.81 4.06
CA GLU A 147 -4.29 20.69 3.13
C GLU A 147 -3.83 19.98 1.86
N THR A 148 -3.79 18.64 1.85
CA THR A 148 -3.38 17.89 0.65
C THR A 148 -4.35 18.01 -0.51
N GLU A 149 -5.62 18.29 -0.27
CA GLU A 149 -6.58 18.53 -1.35
C GLU A 149 -6.24 19.81 -2.12
N ASP A 150 -5.84 20.85 -1.41
CA ASP A 150 -5.40 22.10 -2.05
C ASP A 150 -4.14 21.89 -2.88
N TYR A 151 -3.18 21.10 -2.38
CA TYR A 151 -1.98 20.72 -3.15
C TYR A 151 -2.30 19.93 -4.42
N TYR A 152 -3.27 19.02 -4.36
CA TYR A 152 -3.70 18.29 -5.55
C TYR A 152 -4.39 19.21 -6.56
N ARG A 153 -5.27 20.10 -6.11
CA ARG A 153 -5.93 21.08 -6.97
C ARG A 153 -4.92 22.01 -7.63
N GLU A 154 -3.97 22.52 -6.88
CA GLU A 154 -2.86 23.35 -7.38
C GLU A 154 -2.01 22.57 -8.37
N PHE A 155 -1.63 21.32 -8.05
CA PHE A 155 -0.90 20.47 -8.97
C PHE A 155 -1.62 20.31 -10.30
N MET A 156 -2.92 20.00 -10.29
CA MET A 156 -3.70 19.76 -11.50
C MET A 156 -3.94 21.05 -12.31
N ARG A 157 -4.09 22.21 -11.62
CA ARG A 157 -4.34 23.50 -12.26
C ARG A 157 -3.07 24.12 -12.85
N ASP A 158 -1.98 24.09 -12.08
CA ASP A 158 -0.79 24.90 -12.38
C ASP A 158 0.40 24.04 -12.84
N THR A 159 0.65 22.91 -12.20
CA THR A 159 1.86 22.10 -12.44
C THR A 159 1.68 21.06 -13.55
N ALA A 160 0.56 20.36 -13.55
CA ALA A 160 0.31 19.29 -14.53
C ALA A 160 0.26 19.77 -15.99
N PRO A 161 -0.32 20.95 -16.33
CA PRO A 161 -0.24 21.50 -17.67
C PRO A 161 1.20 21.80 -18.11
N VAL A 162 2.01 22.41 -17.23
CA VAL A 162 3.42 22.73 -17.48
C VAL A 162 4.24 21.48 -17.76
N ILE A 163 4.03 20.41 -16.97
CA ILE A 163 4.70 19.11 -17.20
C ILE A 163 4.31 18.54 -18.58
N ARG A 164 3.02 18.55 -18.94
CA ARG A 164 2.57 18.03 -20.24
C ARG A 164 3.14 18.83 -21.40
N GLU A 165 3.14 20.14 -21.29
CA GLU A 165 3.71 21.03 -22.30
C GLU A 165 5.21 20.79 -22.46
N GLU A 166 5.95 20.66 -21.36
CA GLU A 166 7.38 20.37 -21.39
C GLU A 166 7.67 19.00 -21.99
N ILE A 167 6.94 17.95 -21.61
CA ILE A 167 7.07 16.62 -22.24
C ILE A 167 6.80 16.71 -23.74
N HIS A 168 5.76 17.42 -24.14
CA HIS A 168 5.45 17.61 -25.57
C HIS A 168 6.54 18.41 -26.28
N ARG A 169 7.07 19.46 -25.67
CA ARG A 169 8.20 20.25 -26.21
C ARG A 169 9.46 19.40 -26.40
N LEU A 170 9.75 18.51 -25.43
CA LEU A 170 10.95 17.69 -25.43
C LEU A 170 10.85 16.49 -26.40
N PHE A 171 9.70 15.83 -26.49
CA PHE A 171 9.54 14.53 -27.17
C PHE A 171 8.47 14.54 -28.28
N GLY A 172 7.77 15.67 -28.47
CA GLY A 172 6.66 15.75 -29.44
C GLY A 172 5.46 14.87 -29.03
N ALA A 173 4.66 14.48 -30.00
CA ALA A 173 3.45 13.69 -29.79
C ALA A 173 3.73 12.22 -29.38
N ALA A 174 4.91 11.69 -29.67
CA ALA A 174 5.28 10.33 -29.32
C ALA A 174 5.50 10.14 -27.81
N GLY A 175 5.92 11.21 -27.12
CA GLY A 175 6.33 11.16 -25.72
C GLY A 175 7.66 10.41 -25.51
N PRO A 176 8.14 10.31 -24.25
CA PRO A 176 9.31 9.51 -23.93
C PRO A 176 8.98 8.01 -23.95
N ARG A 177 9.95 7.18 -24.29
CA ARG A 177 9.88 5.73 -24.16
C ARG A 177 10.24 5.26 -22.76
N TYR A 178 11.17 5.96 -22.12
CA TYR A 178 11.65 5.68 -20.78
C TYR A 178 11.40 6.87 -19.86
N LEU A 179 10.83 6.61 -18.69
CA LEU A 179 10.76 7.55 -17.58
C LEU A 179 11.71 7.07 -16.50
N VAL A 180 12.68 7.90 -16.16
CA VAL A 180 13.60 7.64 -15.05
C VAL A 180 13.25 8.57 -13.91
N THR A 181 12.89 8.03 -12.77
CA THR A 181 12.71 8.83 -11.56
C THR A 181 13.89 8.67 -10.62
N THR A 182 14.38 9.78 -10.10
CA THR A 182 15.50 9.80 -9.16
C THR A 182 15.09 10.50 -7.87
N GLY A 183 15.51 9.94 -6.76
CA GLY A 183 15.22 10.45 -5.44
C GLY A 183 15.56 9.39 -4.40
N ILE A 184 15.62 9.75 -3.11
CA ILE A 184 15.99 8.84 -2.04
C ILE A 184 14.96 8.86 -0.92
N GLY A 185 14.79 7.70 -0.28
CA GLY A 185 13.92 7.52 0.87
C GLY A 185 12.45 7.72 0.51
N ALA A 186 11.80 8.70 1.13
CA ALA A 186 10.38 8.95 0.90
C ALA A 186 10.02 9.22 -0.58
N ASN A 187 10.95 9.70 -1.38
CA ASN A 187 10.71 9.97 -2.80
C ASN A 187 10.74 8.71 -3.67
N GLU A 188 11.27 7.61 -3.14
CA GLU A 188 11.52 6.38 -3.88
C GLU A 188 10.39 5.35 -3.69
N GLN A 189 9.99 5.09 -2.45
CA GLN A 189 9.16 3.95 -2.08
C GLN A 189 7.84 3.83 -2.88
N PHE A 190 7.02 4.89 -2.91
CA PHE A 190 5.77 4.87 -3.67
C PHE A 190 5.99 4.77 -5.18
N CYS A 191 7.09 5.33 -5.67
CA CYS A 191 7.45 5.22 -7.08
C CYS A 191 7.80 3.77 -7.47
N HIS A 192 8.43 2.98 -6.57
CA HIS A 192 8.72 1.57 -6.83
C HIS A 192 7.46 0.75 -7.11
N TYR A 193 6.46 0.85 -6.23
CA TYR A 193 5.21 0.16 -6.43
C TYR A 193 4.51 0.60 -7.73
N MET A 194 4.39 1.91 -7.94
CA MET A 194 3.71 2.43 -9.12
C MET A 194 4.44 2.13 -10.43
N ALA A 195 5.77 2.15 -10.43
CA ALA A 195 6.56 1.74 -11.58
C ALA A 195 6.35 0.25 -11.90
N ALA A 196 6.34 -0.59 -10.87
CA ALA A 196 6.07 -2.02 -11.05
C ALA A 196 4.66 -2.28 -11.60
N VAL A 197 3.65 -1.55 -11.09
CA VAL A 197 2.27 -1.60 -11.62
C VAL A 197 2.22 -1.12 -13.07
N ASN A 198 2.84 0.02 -13.38
CA ASN A 198 2.91 0.53 -14.75
C ASN A 198 3.58 -0.47 -15.70
N ASN A 199 4.74 -1.01 -15.30
CA ASN A 199 5.54 -1.86 -16.17
C ASN A 199 4.90 -3.25 -16.42
N ARG A 200 3.98 -3.67 -15.56
CA ARG A 200 3.16 -4.88 -15.77
C ARG A 200 1.96 -4.65 -16.69
N ASP A 201 1.49 -3.41 -16.87
CA ASP A 201 0.38 -3.14 -17.81
C ASP A 201 0.87 -3.28 -19.27
N PRO A 202 0.34 -4.24 -20.05
CA PRO A 202 0.74 -4.40 -21.45
C PRO A 202 0.37 -3.18 -22.33
N ARG A 203 -0.52 -2.31 -21.85
CA ARG A 203 -0.95 -1.09 -22.54
C ARG A 203 -0.13 0.13 -22.13
N ARG A 204 0.90 -0.05 -21.28
CA ARG A 204 1.75 1.05 -20.83
C ARG A 204 2.32 1.84 -22.01
N LYS A 205 2.45 3.15 -21.81
CA LYS A 205 2.98 4.06 -22.82
C LYS A 205 4.50 4.17 -22.78
N LEU A 206 5.09 3.91 -21.62
CA LEU A 206 6.52 3.99 -21.36
C LEU A 206 6.94 2.98 -20.30
N ASP A 207 8.22 2.68 -20.22
CA ASP A 207 8.82 1.92 -19.14
C ASP A 207 9.31 2.88 -18.05
N TRP A 208 8.89 2.64 -16.81
CA TRP A 208 9.25 3.48 -15.67
C TRP A 208 10.36 2.82 -14.85
N ILE A 209 11.51 3.49 -14.75
CA ILE A 209 12.74 3.01 -14.14
C ILE A 209 13.08 3.90 -12.94
N LEU A 210 13.49 3.32 -11.82
CA LEU A 210 13.95 4.06 -10.66
C LEU A 210 15.46 3.93 -10.51
N ILE A 211 16.11 5.06 -10.24
CA ILE A 211 17.55 5.14 -9.98
C ILE A 211 17.76 6.03 -8.76
N HIS A 212 18.35 5.49 -7.71
CA HIS A 212 18.65 6.23 -6.49
C HIS A 212 20.16 6.38 -6.20
N SER A 213 20.99 5.74 -7.00
CA SER A 213 22.45 5.89 -6.90
C SER A 213 23.11 5.86 -8.27
N PRO A 214 24.27 6.50 -8.44
CA PRO A 214 25.02 6.46 -9.70
C PRO A 214 25.35 5.04 -10.19
N GLY A 215 25.60 4.10 -9.26
CA GLY A 215 25.87 2.70 -9.62
C GLY A 215 24.68 1.97 -10.26
N GLN A 216 23.49 2.53 -10.21
CA GLN A 216 22.30 1.96 -10.87
C GLN A 216 22.06 2.50 -12.29
N LEU A 217 22.91 3.40 -12.78
CA LEU A 217 22.81 3.88 -14.17
C LEU A 217 22.95 2.75 -15.19
N ASP A 218 23.58 1.64 -14.80
CA ASP A 218 23.65 0.41 -15.61
C ASP A 218 22.30 -0.32 -15.77
N LEU A 219 21.29 0.05 -14.98
CA LEU A 219 19.91 -0.45 -15.14
C LEU A 219 19.19 0.19 -16.32
N LEU A 220 19.73 1.28 -16.87
CA LEU A 220 19.16 1.91 -18.05
C LEU A 220 19.27 0.96 -19.25
N PRO A 221 18.18 0.81 -20.03
CA PRO A 221 18.22 0.04 -21.26
C PRO A 221 19.36 0.51 -22.19
N PRO A 222 20.00 -0.41 -22.94
CA PRO A 222 21.10 -0.04 -23.84
C PRO A 222 20.74 1.00 -24.91
N ASP A 223 19.45 1.06 -25.26
CA ASP A 223 18.89 2.00 -26.23
C ASP A 223 18.30 3.26 -25.57
N ALA A 224 18.46 3.43 -24.26
CA ALA A 224 18.09 4.68 -23.58
C ALA A 224 19.00 5.82 -24.07
N ALA A 225 18.39 6.88 -24.61
CA ALA A 225 19.05 8.02 -25.22
C ALA A 225 18.33 9.32 -24.88
N GLU A 226 18.95 10.46 -25.20
CA GLU A 226 18.38 11.78 -24.90
C GLU A 226 16.99 12.00 -25.53
N ASP A 227 16.79 11.50 -26.72
CA ASP A 227 15.57 11.71 -27.49
C ASP A 227 14.41 10.79 -27.09
N ASN A 228 14.66 9.79 -26.24
CA ASN A 228 13.63 8.84 -25.81
C ASN A 228 13.52 8.67 -24.28
N THR A 229 14.35 9.38 -23.49
CA THR A 229 14.41 9.21 -22.04
C THR A 229 14.16 10.51 -21.30
N LEU A 230 13.15 10.53 -20.43
CA LEU A 230 12.84 11.62 -19.51
C LEU A 230 13.32 11.30 -18.11
N PHE A 231 14.16 12.14 -17.53
CA PHE A 231 14.48 12.10 -16.11
C PHE A 231 13.56 13.04 -15.33
N MET A 232 12.97 12.54 -14.23
CA MET A 232 12.29 13.33 -13.23
C MET A 232 13.05 13.21 -11.90
N GLU A 233 13.64 14.31 -11.44
CA GLU A 233 14.53 14.34 -10.29
C GLU A 233 13.86 15.05 -9.12
N PHE A 234 13.86 14.41 -7.95
CA PHE A 234 13.14 14.91 -6.78
C PHE A 234 14.07 15.13 -5.59
N SER A 235 14.18 16.37 -5.11
CA SER A 235 14.88 16.70 -3.87
C SER A 235 14.24 17.90 -3.19
N ARG A 236 13.40 17.67 -2.17
CA ARG A 236 12.81 18.75 -1.38
C ARG A 236 13.86 19.60 -0.67
N SER A 237 14.82 18.95 -0.02
CA SER A 237 15.89 19.63 0.72
C SER A 237 16.93 20.27 -0.19
N SER A 238 16.99 19.84 -1.46
CA SER A 238 17.97 20.29 -2.47
C SER A 238 19.44 20.12 -2.07
N VAL A 239 19.71 19.38 -0.99
CA VAL A 239 21.03 19.08 -0.44
C VAL A 239 21.30 17.59 -0.35
N THR A 240 20.43 16.75 -0.96
CA THR A 240 20.64 15.31 -1.01
C THR A 240 21.77 15.04 -2.01
N GLU A 241 22.93 14.72 -1.49
CA GLU A 241 24.17 14.57 -2.30
C GLU A 241 24.02 13.54 -3.40
N GLU A 242 23.35 12.43 -3.14
CA GLU A 242 23.13 11.37 -4.09
C GLU A 242 22.32 11.85 -5.31
N THR A 243 21.26 12.63 -5.09
CA THR A 243 20.47 13.20 -6.18
C THR A 243 21.29 14.25 -6.97
N ILE A 244 22.10 15.06 -6.27
CA ILE A 244 23.01 16.02 -6.91
C ILE A 244 24.04 15.28 -7.76
N LYS A 245 24.67 14.23 -7.22
CA LYS A 245 25.63 13.41 -7.93
C LYS A 245 25.00 12.72 -9.13
N LEU A 246 23.79 12.17 -9.01
CA LEU A 246 23.05 11.59 -10.15
C LEU A 246 22.86 12.62 -11.26
N HIS A 247 22.49 13.86 -10.91
CA HIS A 247 22.38 14.94 -11.88
C HIS A 247 23.69 15.23 -12.60
N GLU A 248 24.81 15.27 -11.87
CA GLU A 248 26.15 15.52 -12.43
C GLU A 248 26.73 14.32 -13.19
N TYR A 249 26.54 13.10 -12.68
CA TYR A 249 27.10 11.87 -13.29
C TYR A 249 26.35 11.41 -14.54
N THR A 250 25.08 11.79 -14.68
CA THR A 250 24.37 11.62 -15.97
C THR A 250 24.88 12.66 -16.98
N ALA A 251 26.19 12.60 -17.25
CA ALA A 251 26.90 13.52 -18.14
C ALA A 251 26.49 13.45 -19.62
N ARG A 252 25.58 12.54 -19.98
CA ARG A 252 24.94 12.56 -21.31
C ARG A 252 23.91 13.69 -21.31
N PRO A 253 23.75 14.40 -22.42
CA PRO A 253 22.64 15.31 -22.56
C PRO A 253 21.35 14.51 -22.32
N CYS A 254 20.71 14.76 -21.20
CA CYS A 254 19.47 14.09 -20.79
C CYS A 254 18.37 15.13 -20.70
N ARG A 255 17.17 14.77 -21.12
CA ARG A 255 15.98 15.63 -20.96
C ARG A 255 15.42 15.46 -19.57
N ARG A 256 15.27 16.58 -18.84
CA ARG A 256 14.98 16.56 -17.41
C ARG A 256 13.87 17.52 -17.02
N ILE A 257 13.09 17.10 -16.01
CA ILE A 257 12.23 17.95 -15.21
C ILE A 257 12.66 17.77 -13.75
N VAL A 258 13.04 18.85 -13.09
CA VAL A 258 13.59 18.83 -11.75
C VAL A 258 12.60 19.41 -10.75
N PHE A 259 12.35 18.70 -9.67
CA PHE A 259 11.47 19.12 -8.58
C PHE A 259 12.33 19.46 -7.35
N SER A 260 12.51 20.75 -7.09
CA SER A 260 13.42 21.21 -6.04
C SER A 260 13.06 22.62 -5.58
N ASN A 261 13.08 22.86 -4.25
CA ASN A 261 12.73 24.17 -3.67
C ASN A 261 13.90 25.14 -3.59
N GLY A 262 15.13 24.67 -3.84
CA GLY A 262 16.34 25.51 -3.74
C GLY A 262 17.63 24.69 -3.77
N GLY A 263 18.73 25.27 -3.33
CA GLY A 263 20.01 24.60 -3.12
C GLY A 263 20.70 24.12 -4.39
N GLY A 264 21.65 23.18 -4.25
CA GLY A 264 22.55 22.75 -5.30
C GLY A 264 21.85 22.13 -6.51
N LEU A 265 20.87 21.25 -6.30
CA LEU A 265 20.15 20.60 -7.40
C LEU A 265 19.39 21.61 -8.28
N LYS A 266 18.72 22.60 -7.65
CA LYS A 266 18.01 23.64 -8.40
C LYS A 266 18.98 24.49 -9.22
N GLN A 267 20.11 24.91 -8.63
CA GLN A 267 21.14 25.69 -9.31
C GLN A 267 21.73 24.94 -10.51
N LEU A 268 22.01 23.66 -10.35
CA LEU A 268 22.49 22.80 -11.44
C LEU A 268 21.45 22.70 -12.57
N ALA A 269 20.20 22.43 -12.23
CA ALA A 269 19.12 22.32 -13.20
C ALA A 269 18.89 23.61 -13.99
N GLU A 270 18.92 24.76 -13.31
CA GLU A 270 18.78 26.08 -13.94
C GLU A 270 19.99 26.40 -14.84
N ARG A 271 21.22 26.08 -14.39
CA ARG A 271 22.45 26.21 -15.21
C ARG A 271 22.34 25.40 -16.51
N ASP A 272 21.79 24.20 -16.41
CA ASP A 272 21.69 23.27 -17.53
C ASP A 272 20.41 23.51 -18.38
N GLY A 273 19.61 24.55 -18.06
CA GLY A 273 18.41 24.94 -18.81
C GLY A 273 17.22 23.99 -18.64
N ASN A 274 17.19 23.19 -17.59
CA ASN A 274 16.11 22.25 -17.29
C ASN A 274 14.91 22.95 -16.63
N LEU A 275 13.70 22.48 -16.93
CA LEU A 275 12.50 22.92 -16.20
C LEU A 275 12.63 22.56 -14.73
N THR A 276 12.47 23.57 -13.85
CA THR A 276 12.50 23.40 -12.41
C THR A 276 11.16 23.77 -11.80
N LEU A 277 10.60 22.86 -11.00
CA LEU A 277 9.31 22.99 -10.34
C LEU A 277 9.49 22.83 -8.83
N SER A 278 8.63 23.50 -8.05
CA SER A 278 8.68 23.43 -6.58
C SER A 278 7.90 22.24 -6.05
N LEU A 279 8.30 21.78 -4.86
CA LEU A 279 7.58 20.79 -4.05
C LEU A 279 6.90 21.48 -2.86
N PRO A 280 5.76 20.99 -2.36
CA PRO A 280 5.14 21.52 -1.15
C PRO A 280 6.06 21.38 0.06
N ASP A 281 6.33 22.50 0.76
CA ASP A 281 7.25 22.53 1.89
C ASP A 281 6.63 22.02 3.20
N ALA A 282 5.33 22.24 3.36
CA ALA A 282 4.64 22.01 4.63
C ALA A 282 4.47 20.53 4.97
N ILE A 283 4.37 19.65 3.97
CA ILE A 283 4.08 18.22 4.19
C ILE A 283 5.38 17.47 4.48
N SER A 284 5.41 16.74 5.59
CA SER A 284 6.49 15.78 5.89
C SER A 284 6.65 14.77 4.74
N GLY A 285 7.90 14.50 4.33
CA GLY A 285 8.21 13.65 3.18
C GLY A 285 7.37 12.38 3.09
N ARG A 286 7.38 11.52 4.12
CA ARG A 286 6.64 10.24 4.12
C ARG A 286 5.12 10.38 4.09
N TYR A 287 4.54 11.38 4.74
CA TYR A 287 3.07 11.55 4.83
C TYR A 287 2.45 12.28 3.63
N GLY A 288 3.24 13.00 2.87
CA GLY A 288 2.77 13.78 1.72
C GLY A 288 3.14 13.24 0.36
N ARG A 289 4.13 12.34 0.26
CA ARG A 289 4.72 11.90 -1.00
C ARG A 289 3.74 11.30 -2.01
N ASN A 290 2.76 10.50 -1.55
CA ASN A 290 1.71 9.92 -2.40
C ASN A 290 0.65 10.94 -2.84
N LYS A 291 0.73 12.17 -2.35
CA LYS A 291 -0.24 13.25 -2.57
C LYS A 291 0.37 14.49 -3.24
N THR A 292 1.65 14.44 -3.56
CA THR A 292 2.43 15.55 -4.09
C THR A 292 3.00 15.23 -5.47
N PRO A 293 3.63 16.21 -6.14
CA PRO A 293 4.28 15.97 -7.43
C PRO A 293 5.28 14.82 -7.46
N ILE A 294 5.83 14.41 -6.32
CA ILE A 294 6.79 13.29 -6.23
C ILE A 294 6.23 12.01 -6.88
N LEU A 295 4.96 11.70 -6.63
CA LEU A 295 4.29 10.55 -7.27
C LEU A 295 3.38 10.96 -8.42
N LEU A 296 2.64 12.08 -8.26
CA LEU A 296 1.64 12.48 -9.25
C LEU A 296 2.27 12.88 -10.59
N ALA A 297 3.48 13.48 -10.59
CA ALA A 297 4.15 13.88 -11.85
C ALA A 297 4.63 12.67 -12.66
N PRO A 298 5.32 11.66 -12.08
CA PRO A 298 5.64 10.44 -12.82
C PRO A 298 4.41 9.66 -13.28
N MET A 299 3.36 9.55 -12.47
CA MET A 299 2.09 8.94 -12.89
C MET A 299 1.48 9.66 -14.09
N LEU A 300 1.50 10.99 -14.07
CA LEU A 300 1.02 11.82 -15.18
C LEU A 300 1.82 11.56 -16.46
N ALA A 301 3.16 11.51 -16.36
CA ALA A 301 4.06 11.22 -17.48
C ALA A 301 3.83 9.81 -18.04
N ALA A 302 3.61 8.83 -17.17
CA ALA A 302 3.27 7.46 -17.55
C ALA A 302 1.86 7.31 -18.15
N GLY A 303 1.03 8.37 -18.09
CA GLY A 303 -0.33 8.34 -18.59
C GLY A 303 -1.31 7.62 -17.67
N MET A 304 -0.95 7.44 -16.41
CA MET A 304 -1.83 6.84 -15.38
C MET A 304 -2.92 7.84 -14.96
N ASP A 305 -4.05 7.33 -14.50
CA ASP A 305 -5.18 8.16 -14.07
C ASP A 305 -4.96 8.74 -12.65
N THR A 306 -4.28 9.89 -12.60
CA THR A 306 -4.02 10.62 -11.35
C THR A 306 -5.29 11.13 -10.68
N ARG A 307 -6.38 11.36 -11.45
CA ARG A 307 -7.66 11.80 -10.90
C ARG A 307 -8.34 10.66 -10.11
N ARG A 308 -8.37 9.47 -10.70
CA ARG A 308 -8.90 8.29 -10.03
C ARG A 308 -8.09 7.96 -8.78
N TYR A 309 -6.76 7.99 -8.89
CA TYR A 309 -5.85 7.79 -7.76
C TYR A 309 -6.16 8.74 -6.60
N TRP A 310 -6.30 10.04 -6.90
CA TRP A 310 -6.65 11.04 -5.90
C TRP A 310 -8.04 10.81 -5.29
N THR A 311 -9.03 10.46 -6.11
CA THR A 311 -10.38 10.11 -5.63
C THR A 311 -10.34 8.96 -4.64
N MET A 312 -9.47 7.96 -4.86
CA MET A 312 -9.32 6.85 -3.93
C MET A 312 -8.66 7.27 -2.62
N ILE A 313 -7.66 8.16 -2.65
CA ILE A 313 -7.09 8.76 -1.43
C ILE A 313 -8.15 9.51 -0.63
N THR A 314 -8.95 10.36 -1.28
CA THR A 314 -10.01 11.14 -0.61
C THR A 314 -11.03 10.22 0.06
N ARG A 315 -11.49 9.20 -0.66
CA ARG A 315 -12.40 8.18 -0.10
C ARG A 315 -11.76 7.40 1.06
N ALA A 316 -10.47 7.13 1.00
CA ALA A 316 -9.75 6.49 2.09
C ALA A 316 -9.70 7.39 3.33
N MET A 317 -9.42 8.67 3.15
CA MET A 317 -9.45 9.64 4.25
C MET A 317 -10.84 9.77 4.89
N GLU A 318 -11.92 9.75 4.09
CA GLU A 318 -13.29 9.76 4.59
C GLU A 318 -13.62 8.48 5.37
N ALA A 319 -13.26 7.32 4.82
CA ALA A 319 -13.58 6.02 5.42
C ALA A 319 -12.73 5.69 6.66
N PHE A 320 -11.50 6.20 6.72
CA PHE A 320 -10.59 6.07 7.85
C PHE A 320 -10.68 7.32 8.73
N ASP A 321 -11.89 7.71 9.10
CA ASP A 321 -12.14 8.89 9.92
C ASP A 321 -11.37 8.82 11.24
N LEU A 322 -10.43 9.74 11.43
CA LEU A 322 -9.64 9.83 12.66
C LEU A 322 -10.43 10.47 13.82
N GLY A 323 -11.57 11.09 13.54
CA GLY A 323 -12.53 11.54 14.54
C GLY A 323 -13.39 10.40 15.11
N ASP A 324 -13.38 9.21 14.48
CA ASP A 324 -14.05 8.02 14.99
C ASP A 324 -13.03 7.08 15.69
N PRO A 325 -13.09 6.93 17.03
CA PRO A 325 -12.18 6.07 17.77
C PRO A 325 -12.33 4.57 17.44
N ASP A 326 -13.38 4.19 16.75
CA ASP A 326 -13.63 2.83 16.28
C ASP A 326 -13.30 2.63 14.80
N SER A 327 -12.79 3.66 14.13
CA SER A 327 -12.31 3.53 12.75
C SER A 327 -11.12 2.58 12.65
N LEU A 328 -10.91 2.04 11.47
CA LEU A 328 -9.88 1.01 11.21
C LEU A 328 -8.47 1.40 11.66
N PRO A 329 -7.96 2.62 11.42
CA PRO A 329 -6.65 3.04 11.93
C PRO A 329 -6.53 2.94 13.45
N HIS A 330 -7.56 3.37 14.19
CA HIS A 330 -7.59 3.29 15.64
C HIS A 330 -7.63 1.84 16.13
N VAL A 331 -8.41 0.99 15.48
CA VAL A 331 -8.51 -0.44 15.82
C VAL A 331 -7.17 -1.14 15.62
N LEU A 332 -6.50 -0.93 14.48
CA LEU A 332 -5.19 -1.53 14.20
C LEU A 332 -4.10 -0.97 15.13
N ALA A 333 -4.08 0.32 15.41
CA ALA A 333 -3.13 0.92 16.33
C ALA A 333 -3.30 0.37 17.75
N ARG A 334 -4.54 0.25 18.25
CA ARG A 334 -4.84 -0.39 19.54
C ARG A 334 -4.38 -1.84 19.58
N PHE A 335 -4.61 -2.59 18.51
CA PHE A 335 -4.17 -3.98 18.40
C PHE A 335 -2.65 -4.12 18.53
N ILE A 336 -1.90 -3.30 17.77
CA ILE A 336 -0.43 -3.31 17.82
C ILE A 336 0.05 -2.93 19.22
N LEU A 337 -0.51 -1.88 19.81
CA LEU A 337 -0.12 -1.42 21.15
C LEU A 337 -0.51 -2.42 22.24
N ALA A 338 -1.67 -3.07 22.11
CA ALA A 338 -2.10 -4.14 23.02
C ALA A 338 -1.13 -5.33 23.00
N ALA A 339 -0.72 -5.77 21.81
CA ALA A 339 0.28 -6.84 21.66
C ALA A 339 1.62 -6.45 22.27
N GLN A 340 2.07 -5.22 22.05
CA GLN A 340 3.31 -4.69 22.63
C GLN A 340 3.25 -4.67 24.16
N LYS A 341 2.21 -4.09 24.74
CA LYS A 341 2.08 -3.92 26.20
C LYS A 341 1.81 -5.23 26.93
N SER A 342 1.01 -6.15 26.36
CA SER A 342 0.62 -7.39 27.02
C SER A 342 1.64 -8.53 26.88
N ARG A 343 2.40 -8.54 25.79
CA ARG A 343 3.34 -9.62 25.45
C ARG A 343 4.80 -9.20 25.41
N GLY A 344 5.11 -7.91 25.61
CA GLY A 344 6.46 -7.39 25.39
C GLY A 344 6.89 -7.55 23.94
N THR A 345 5.95 -7.33 23.00
CA THR A 345 6.26 -7.41 21.56
C THR A 345 7.21 -6.28 21.17
N ASP A 346 8.37 -6.64 20.66
CA ASP A 346 9.44 -5.75 20.23
C ASP A 346 9.67 -5.79 18.70
N PHE A 347 8.92 -6.61 17.98
CA PHE A 347 9.09 -6.82 16.56
C PHE A 347 7.76 -6.94 15.83
N LEU A 348 7.54 -6.03 14.87
CA LEU A 348 6.42 -6.08 13.94
C LEU A 348 6.85 -6.74 12.63
N TYR A 349 6.32 -7.93 12.37
CA TYR A 349 6.60 -8.71 11.18
C TYR A 349 5.60 -8.39 10.08
N LEU A 350 6.08 -7.95 8.93
CA LEU A 350 5.23 -7.68 7.77
C LEU A 350 5.43 -8.80 6.72
N GLY A 351 4.42 -9.64 6.57
CA GLY A 351 4.42 -10.72 5.59
C GLY A 351 3.72 -10.29 4.29
N CYS A 352 4.39 -10.44 3.15
CA CYS A 352 3.82 -10.11 1.85
C CYS A 352 3.80 -11.34 0.95
N GLY A 353 2.64 -11.62 0.33
CA GLY A 353 2.43 -12.83 -0.46
C GLY A 353 3.09 -12.81 -1.85
N ASP A 354 3.54 -11.67 -2.33
CA ASP A 354 4.25 -11.51 -3.59
C ASP A 354 5.15 -10.27 -3.59
N GLU A 355 5.99 -10.15 -4.63
CA GLU A 355 6.93 -9.02 -4.76
C GLU A 355 6.23 -7.67 -4.85
N LEU A 356 5.11 -7.58 -5.58
CA LEU A 356 4.39 -6.32 -5.75
C LEU A 356 3.79 -5.85 -4.43
N LEU A 357 3.19 -6.76 -3.66
CA LEU A 357 2.75 -6.45 -2.29
C LEU A 357 3.92 -6.14 -1.37
N GLY A 358 5.10 -6.74 -1.61
CA GLY A 358 6.33 -6.40 -0.92
C GLY A 358 6.74 -4.94 -1.10
N LEU A 359 6.65 -4.42 -2.34
CA LEU A 359 6.92 -3.00 -2.62
C LEU A 359 5.94 -2.08 -1.89
N LEU A 360 4.66 -2.46 -1.80
CA LEU A 360 3.67 -1.74 -1.02
C LEU A 360 3.95 -1.84 0.49
N GLY A 361 4.42 -3.00 0.93
CA GLY A 361 4.86 -3.21 2.32
C GLY A 361 6.04 -2.32 2.72
N ASP A 362 6.95 -2.01 1.80
CA ASP A 362 8.06 -1.06 2.04
C ASP A 362 7.57 0.34 2.39
N GLU A 363 6.43 0.77 1.83
CA GLU A 363 5.79 2.03 2.19
C GLU A 363 5.41 2.04 3.67
N PHE A 364 4.78 0.96 4.15
CA PHE A 364 4.44 0.82 5.56
C PHE A 364 5.68 0.77 6.45
N ILE A 365 6.72 0.02 6.05
CA ILE A 365 7.99 -0.05 6.79
C ILE A 365 8.59 1.34 6.98
N GLN A 366 8.57 2.18 5.96
CA GLN A 366 9.10 3.53 6.09
C GLN A 366 8.25 4.41 7.00
N PHE A 367 6.91 4.39 6.87
CA PHE A 367 6.04 5.09 7.81
C PHE A 367 6.34 4.68 9.24
N TRP A 368 6.46 3.37 9.48
CA TRP A 368 6.64 2.81 10.80
C TRP A 368 8.02 3.15 11.38
N ASN A 369 9.10 2.78 10.68
CA ASN A 369 10.45 2.97 11.19
C ASN A 369 10.81 4.44 11.44
N GLU A 370 10.41 5.33 10.53
CA GLU A 370 10.67 6.77 10.71
C GLU A 370 9.63 7.47 11.58
N GLY A 371 8.42 6.95 11.71
CA GLY A 371 7.32 7.54 12.48
C GLY A 371 7.25 7.07 13.93
N VAL A 372 7.63 5.82 14.19
CA VAL A 372 7.36 5.12 15.45
C VAL A 372 8.64 4.70 16.17
N ASN A 373 9.63 4.14 15.47
CA ASN A 373 10.84 3.56 16.08
C ASN A 373 11.83 4.64 16.50
N LYS A 374 11.48 5.38 17.54
CA LYS A 374 12.29 6.44 18.14
C LYS A 374 11.84 6.68 19.58
N ASP A 375 12.55 7.50 20.29
CA ASP A 375 12.25 7.90 21.68
C ASP A 375 12.12 6.69 22.64
N GLY A 376 12.92 5.63 22.41
CA GLY A 376 12.91 4.42 23.23
C GLY A 376 11.84 3.40 22.89
N ASN A 377 11.18 3.52 21.73
CA ASN A 377 10.27 2.51 21.21
C ASN A 377 11.02 1.55 20.29
N ASP A 378 11.24 0.33 20.76
CA ASP A 378 12.06 -0.70 20.08
C ASP A 378 11.24 -1.61 19.15
N LEU A 379 9.99 -1.23 18.83
CA LEU A 379 9.16 -2.01 17.91
C LEU A 379 9.62 -1.82 16.46
N LEU A 380 10.44 -2.75 15.99
CA LEU A 380 10.98 -2.76 14.64
C LEU A 380 10.02 -3.41 13.65
N VAL A 381 10.08 -2.97 12.39
CA VAL A 381 9.36 -3.59 11.29
C VAL A 381 10.34 -4.31 10.37
N SER A 382 10.04 -5.58 10.10
CA SER A 382 10.77 -6.38 9.13
C SER A 382 9.82 -6.79 8.00
N ARG A 383 10.35 -6.90 6.79
CA ARG A 383 9.63 -7.35 5.62
C ARG A 383 9.95 -8.81 5.32
N PHE A 384 8.90 -9.56 5.01
CA PHE A 384 9.02 -10.92 4.52
C PHE A 384 8.48 -10.98 3.10
N PHE A 385 9.31 -11.35 2.18
CA PHE A 385 8.86 -11.64 0.82
C PHE A 385 8.46 -13.09 0.75
N GLY A 386 7.18 -13.32 0.58
CA GLY A 386 6.58 -14.58 0.28
C GLY A 386 7.45 -15.72 -0.16
N LEU A 387 6.86 -16.59 -0.61
CA LEU A 387 7.06 -17.98 -0.86
C LEU A 387 7.58 -18.24 -2.27
N PRO A 388 8.38 -19.24 -2.42
CA PRO A 388 8.88 -20.19 -1.40
C PRO A 388 10.17 -19.75 -0.71
N ARG A 389 10.88 -18.75 -1.25
CA ARG A 389 12.25 -18.40 -0.85
C ARG A 389 12.42 -18.05 0.63
N ASP A 390 11.59 -17.14 1.12
CA ASP A 390 11.77 -16.61 2.47
C ASP A 390 11.23 -17.57 3.55
N SER A 391 10.34 -18.48 3.20
CA SER A 391 9.93 -19.58 4.10
C SER A 391 11.12 -20.49 4.42
N HIS A 392 11.93 -20.81 3.41
CA HIS A 392 13.12 -21.63 3.62
C HIS A 392 14.24 -20.91 4.38
N MET A 393 14.33 -19.60 4.25
CA MET A 393 15.44 -18.82 4.82
C MET A 393 15.16 -18.31 6.23
N ASN A 394 13.94 -17.86 6.51
CA ASN A 394 13.65 -17.02 7.68
C ASN A 394 12.63 -17.63 8.65
N LEU A 395 11.86 -18.64 8.24
CA LEU A 395 10.72 -19.15 9.00
C LEU A 395 11.11 -19.63 10.40
N GLU A 396 12.18 -20.44 10.51
CA GLU A 396 12.67 -20.95 11.79
C GLU A 396 13.12 -19.82 12.72
N GLY A 397 13.86 -18.83 12.18
CA GLY A 397 14.31 -17.67 12.96
C GLY A 397 13.15 -16.82 13.45
N VAL A 398 12.11 -16.65 12.65
CA VAL A 398 10.93 -15.88 13.03
C VAL A 398 10.06 -16.65 14.03
N LEU A 399 9.78 -17.93 13.79
CA LEU A 399 8.96 -18.75 14.66
C LEU A 399 9.68 -19.21 15.94
N GLY A 400 11.01 -19.25 15.95
CA GLY A 400 11.83 -19.64 17.09
C GLY A 400 11.66 -18.70 18.30
N ASN A 401 11.44 -17.41 18.08
CA ASN A 401 11.15 -16.43 19.13
C ASN A 401 9.73 -15.86 18.98
N ARG A 402 8.73 -16.60 19.42
CA ARG A 402 7.29 -16.29 19.22
C ARG A 402 6.78 -15.17 20.11
N ARG A 403 7.41 -14.95 21.26
CA ARG A 403 6.85 -14.11 22.34
C ARG A 403 6.91 -12.63 22.03
N THR A 404 7.88 -12.21 21.22
CA THR A 404 8.19 -10.80 20.97
C THR A 404 7.73 -10.32 19.60
N LYS A 405 6.89 -11.09 18.90
CA LYS A 405 6.48 -10.77 17.54
C LYS A 405 4.98 -10.63 17.37
N LEU A 406 4.64 -9.81 16.41
CA LEU A 406 3.28 -9.56 15.93
C LEU A 406 3.33 -9.55 14.39
N GLY A 407 2.34 -10.13 13.73
CA GLY A 407 2.29 -10.23 12.27
C GLY A 407 1.23 -9.34 11.64
N ILE A 408 1.59 -8.62 10.59
CA ILE A 408 0.66 -8.06 9.60
C ILE A 408 0.97 -8.72 8.26
N PHE A 409 -0.05 -9.27 7.61
CA PHE A 409 0.11 -9.99 6.35
C PHE A 409 -0.70 -9.34 5.24
N LEU A 410 -0.07 -9.18 4.09
CA LEU A 410 -0.68 -8.73 2.84
C LEU A 410 -0.67 -9.91 1.88
N LEU A 411 -1.79 -10.59 1.70
CA LEU A 411 -1.90 -11.76 0.83
C LEU A 411 -2.99 -11.56 -0.21
N ARG A 412 -2.71 -11.92 -1.44
CA ARG A 412 -3.70 -11.94 -2.51
C ARG A 412 -4.54 -13.20 -2.42
N ASN A 413 -5.81 -13.07 -2.73
CA ASN A 413 -6.74 -14.20 -2.75
C ASN A 413 -6.84 -14.88 -4.13
N ASP A 414 -6.37 -14.25 -5.18
CA ASP A 414 -6.38 -14.80 -6.53
C ASP A 414 -5.17 -14.32 -7.33
N ARG A 415 -4.41 -15.26 -7.88
CA ARG A 415 -3.28 -15.02 -8.79
C ARG A 415 -3.40 -15.82 -10.07
N ARG A 416 -4.58 -16.38 -10.33
CA ARG A 416 -4.84 -17.12 -11.55
C ARG A 416 -4.62 -16.23 -12.78
N GLY A 417 -3.80 -16.70 -13.71
CA GLY A 417 -3.53 -16.00 -14.96
C GLY A 417 -2.37 -15.02 -14.93
N GLU A 418 -1.75 -14.72 -13.77
CA GLU A 418 -0.60 -13.80 -13.72
C GLU A 418 0.69 -14.37 -14.27
N ILE A 419 0.85 -15.68 -14.27
CA ILE A 419 2.06 -16.36 -14.72
C ILE A 419 1.91 -16.76 -16.19
N ALA A 420 1.56 -15.81 -17.02
CA ALA A 420 1.53 -15.96 -18.47
C ALA A 420 2.90 -15.55 -19.06
N HIS A 421 3.94 -16.32 -18.80
CA HIS A 421 5.21 -16.17 -19.48
C HIS A 421 5.35 -17.26 -20.55
N PRO A 422 5.79 -16.95 -21.81
CA PRO A 422 5.88 -17.92 -22.88
C PRO A 422 6.83 -19.10 -22.60
N LEU A 423 7.73 -18.96 -21.61
CA LEU A 423 8.62 -20.04 -21.16
C LEU A 423 8.08 -20.84 -19.96
N VAL A 424 6.93 -20.44 -19.41
CA VAL A 424 6.30 -21.14 -18.27
C VAL A 424 5.07 -21.87 -18.78
N SER A 425 5.08 -23.21 -18.68
CA SER A 425 3.88 -24.00 -18.89
C SER A 425 2.90 -23.76 -17.75
N GLN A 426 1.68 -23.38 -18.06
CA GLN A 426 0.59 -23.28 -17.06
C GLN A 426 0.10 -24.66 -16.62
N GLN A 427 0.45 -25.70 -17.33
CA GLN A 427 0.14 -27.10 -16.99
C GLN A 427 1.46 -27.81 -16.70
N VAL A 428 1.78 -27.90 -15.45
CA VAL A 428 2.83 -28.80 -14.96
C VAL A 428 2.18 -30.15 -14.74
N ASP A 429 2.77 -31.23 -15.28
CA ASP A 429 2.44 -32.58 -14.83
C ASP A 429 3.13 -32.76 -13.46
N PRO A 430 2.42 -32.60 -12.34
CA PRO A 430 3.05 -32.55 -11.05
C PRO A 430 3.51 -33.95 -10.63
N ILE A 431 4.68 -34.00 -9.96
CA ILE A 431 5.17 -35.21 -9.30
C ILE A 431 4.14 -35.70 -8.27
N ASP A 432 3.47 -34.77 -7.59
CA ASP A 432 2.36 -35.08 -6.69
C ASP A 432 1.01 -34.95 -7.42
N PRO A 433 0.25 -36.06 -7.55
CA PRO A 433 -1.07 -36.03 -8.14
C PRO A 433 -2.07 -35.08 -7.49
N GLY A 434 -1.84 -34.68 -6.22
CA GLY A 434 -2.66 -33.71 -5.49
C GLY A 434 -2.63 -32.31 -6.09
N HIS A 435 -1.58 -31.97 -6.84
CA HIS A 435 -1.42 -30.68 -7.51
C HIS A 435 -2.00 -30.65 -8.93
N ARG A 436 -2.53 -31.78 -9.40
CA ARG A 436 -3.04 -31.88 -10.78
C ARG A 436 -4.20 -30.91 -11.01
N GLY A 437 -4.01 -30.02 -12.00
CA GLY A 437 -5.01 -29.02 -12.39
C GLY A 437 -4.97 -27.73 -11.61
N LEU A 438 -4.03 -27.57 -10.66
CA LEU A 438 -3.77 -26.27 -10.03
C LEU A 438 -2.94 -25.40 -10.97
N ALA A 439 -3.26 -24.12 -11.01
CA ALA A 439 -2.37 -23.13 -11.61
C ALA A 439 -1.25 -22.78 -10.62
N LEU A 440 -0.06 -22.42 -11.12
CA LEU A 440 1.07 -22.04 -10.27
C LEU A 440 0.72 -20.89 -9.32
N GLY A 441 -0.10 -19.93 -9.79
CA GLY A 441 -0.60 -18.83 -8.95
C GLY A 441 -1.50 -19.31 -7.80
N ASP A 442 -2.30 -20.36 -8.00
CA ASP A 442 -3.12 -20.97 -6.93
C ASP A 442 -2.23 -21.62 -5.86
N GLU A 443 -1.16 -22.30 -6.27
CA GLU A 443 -0.20 -22.90 -5.33
C GLU A 443 0.51 -21.83 -4.49
N GLU A 444 0.92 -20.72 -5.09
CA GLU A 444 1.53 -19.61 -4.36
C GLU A 444 0.58 -18.99 -3.33
N VAL A 445 -0.71 -18.83 -3.66
CA VAL A 445 -1.72 -18.35 -2.72
C VAL A 445 -1.91 -19.34 -1.56
N ILE A 446 -1.98 -20.64 -1.85
CA ILE A 446 -2.12 -21.68 -0.83
C ILE A 446 -0.91 -21.68 0.10
N LEU A 447 0.31 -21.60 -0.43
CA LEU A 447 1.54 -21.54 0.35
C LEU A 447 1.59 -20.28 1.23
N ALA A 448 1.22 -19.12 0.70
CA ALA A 448 1.14 -17.87 1.45
C ALA A 448 0.14 -17.97 2.61
N LEU A 449 -1.03 -18.54 2.33
CA LEU A 449 -2.07 -18.75 3.34
C LEU A 449 -1.63 -19.74 4.43
N ALA A 450 -0.94 -20.83 4.05
CA ALA A 450 -0.41 -21.81 5.01
C ALA A 450 0.60 -21.16 5.97
N ASN A 451 1.49 -20.30 5.43
CA ASN A 451 2.42 -19.53 6.26
C ASN A 451 1.67 -18.60 7.23
N TYR A 452 0.73 -17.78 6.72
CA TYR A 452 -0.08 -16.94 7.60
C TYR A 452 -0.76 -17.74 8.72
N ARG A 453 -1.40 -18.86 8.39
CA ARG A 453 -2.07 -19.72 9.39
C ARG A 453 -1.09 -20.20 10.45
N ARG A 454 0.11 -20.63 10.03
CA ARG A 454 1.13 -21.05 10.99
C ARG A 454 1.58 -19.93 11.91
N PHE A 455 1.76 -18.71 11.38
CA PHE A 455 2.05 -17.53 12.19
C PHE A 455 0.89 -17.22 13.15
N ALA A 456 -0.34 -17.25 12.65
CA ALA A 456 -1.54 -16.93 13.42
C ALA A 456 -1.80 -17.89 14.57
N GLU A 457 -1.33 -19.15 14.49
CA GLU A 457 -1.39 -20.12 15.59
C GLU A 457 -0.47 -19.77 16.75
N VAL A 458 0.61 -19.05 16.52
CA VAL A 458 1.69 -18.87 17.48
C VAL A 458 1.95 -17.43 17.89
N MET A 459 1.48 -16.46 17.11
CA MET A 459 1.62 -15.04 17.42
C MET A 459 0.39 -14.23 16.98
N PRO A 460 0.13 -13.08 17.62
CA PRO A 460 -0.90 -12.14 17.16
C PRO A 460 -0.68 -11.76 15.71
N SER A 461 -1.71 -11.92 14.88
CA SER A 461 -1.56 -11.67 13.46
C SER A 461 -2.85 -11.08 12.85
N VAL A 462 -2.67 -10.16 11.92
CA VAL A 462 -3.73 -9.59 11.08
C VAL A 462 -3.42 -9.92 9.63
N LEU A 463 -4.41 -10.40 8.90
CA LEU A 463 -4.35 -10.59 7.46
C LEU A 463 -5.16 -9.50 6.76
N LEU A 464 -4.51 -8.78 5.86
CA LEU A 464 -5.16 -7.99 4.83
C LEU A 464 -5.21 -8.86 3.56
N GLU A 465 -6.36 -9.46 3.31
CA GLU A 465 -6.63 -10.23 2.11
C GLU A 465 -6.88 -9.28 0.94
N ILE A 466 -5.98 -9.25 -0.02
CA ILE A 466 -6.05 -8.36 -1.18
C ILE A 466 -6.93 -9.01 -2.25
N MET A 467 -7.93 -8.26 -2.68
CA MET A 467 -8.95 -8.73 -3.61
C MET A 467 -8.54 -8.43 -5.06
N GLY A 468 -8.12 -9.47 -5.78
CA GLY A 468 -7.73 -9.35 -7.18
C GLY A 468 -6.32 -8.77 -7.39
N GLU A 469 -6.12 -8.17 -8.55
CA GLU A 469 -4.80 -7.65 -8.97
C GLU A 469 -4.46 -6.32 -8.28
N PRO A 470 -3.28 -6.22 -7.65
CA PRO A 470 -2.83 -4.96 -7.06
C PRO A 470 -2.62 -3.88 -8.13
N GLY A 471 -3.22 -2.72 -7.89
CA GLY A 471 -3.16 -1.58 -8.81
C GLY A 471 -3.05 -0.23 -8.07
N PRO A 472 -3.12 0.90 -8.79
CA PRO A 472 -2.99 2.23 -8.20
C PRO A 472 -3.99 2.49 -7.06
N ASP A 473 -5.22 2.00 -7.19
CA ASP A 473 -6.27 2.17 -6.18
C ASP A 473 -5.90 1.53 -4.84
N LEU A 474 -5.25 0.37 -4.88
CA LEU A 474 -4.79 -0.33 -3.67
C LEU A 474 -3.71 0.47 -2.94
N SER A 475 -2.72 1.00 -3.67
CA SER A 475 -1.67 1.87 -3.08
C SER A 475 -2.27 3.15 -2.48
N ALA A 476 -3.24 3.77 -3.16
CA ALA A 476 -3.93 4.95 -2.64
C ALA A 476 -4.57 4.67 -1.28
N VAL A 477 -5.30 3.56 -1.18
CA VAL A 477 -6.06 3.21 0.03
C VAL A 477 -5.16 2.68 1.13
N LEU A 478 -4.27 1.73 0.86
CA LEU A 478 -3.38 1.17 1.88
C LEU A 478 -2.30 2.16 2.30
N GLY A 479 -1.79 3.00 1.39
CA GLY A 479 -0.87 4.07 1.74
C GLY A 479 -1.49 5.06 2.72
N GLN A 480 -2.78 5.40 2.56
CA GLN A 480 -3.50 6.23 3.53
C GLN A 480 -3.72 5.48 4.85
N LEU A 481 -4.14 4.21 4.81
CA LEU A 481 -4.32 3.39 6.01
C LEU A 481 -3.02 3.29 6.83
N PHE A 482 -1.90 3.02 6.18
CA PHE A 482 -0.60 2.90 6.86
C PHE A 482 -0.15 4.23 7.49
N ALA A 483 -0.38 5.34 6.80
CA ALA A 483 -0.13 6.67 7.36
C ALA A 483 -0.97 6.91 8.63
N ASP A 484 -2.26 6.63 8.56
CA ASP A 484 -3.21 6.87 9.65
C ASP A 484 -2.95 5.94 10.85
N VAL A 485 -2.67 4.65 10.62
CA VAL A 485 -2.29 3.70 11.68
C VAL A 485 -1.02 4.15 12.39
N THR A 486 0.00 4.54 11.62
CA THR A 486 1.27 5.02 12.17
C THR A 486 1.08 6.30 12.97
N PHE A 487 0.26 7.21 12.48
CA PHE A 487 -0.08 8.45 13.19
C PHE A 487 -0.77 8.16 14.53
N VAL A 488 -1.86 7.39 14.51
CA VAL A 488 -2.64 7.06 15.72
C VAL A 488 -1.76 6.34 16.74
N TYR A 489 -0.99 5.35 16.31
CA TYR A 489 -0.07 4.63 17.20
C TYR A 489 0.99 5.58 17.81
N SER A 490 1.59 6.46 17.00
CA SER A 490 2.57 7.44 17.48
C SER A 490 1.97 8.35 18.56
N ARG A 491 0.75 8.83 18.35
CA ARG A 491 0.05 9.66 19.33
C ARG A 491 -0.29 8.89 20.63
N MET A 492 -0.70 7.61 20.52
CA MET A 492 -0.89 6.75 21.69
C MET A 492 0.39 6.54 22.51
N MET A 493 1.54 6.54 21.84
CA MET A 493 2.85 6.39 22.47
C MET A 493 3.47 7.73 22.92
N GLY A 494 2.84 8.87 22.63
CA GLY A 494 3.40 10.19 22.91
C GLY A 494 4.56 10.58 22.00
N ILE A 495 4.71 9.94 20.83
CA ILE A 495 5.79 10.14 19.87
C ILE A 495 5.37 11.17 18.82
N ASP A 496 6.28 12.09 18.45
CA ASP A 496 6.07 12.96 17.30
C ASP A 496 6.32 12.21 15.98
N PRO A 497 5.27 11.92 15.18
CA PRO A 497 5.43 11.18 13.93
C PRO A 497 6.18 11.95 12.84
N GLY A 498 6.33 13.27 12.98
CA GLY A 498 6.96 14.16 11.98
C GLY A 498 8.47 14.28 12.12
N SER A 499 9.04 14.01 13.31
CA SER A 499 10.47 14.17 13.56
C SER A 499 11.33 13.03 12.99
N ASN A 500 12.59 13.32 12.66
CA ASN A 500 13.60 12.34 12.22
C ASN A 500 14.97 12.71 12.83
N PRO A 501 15.15 12.54 14.15
CA PRO A 501 16.37 12.97 14.82
C PRO A 501 17.61 12.23 14.31
N GLU A 502 17.55 10.92 14.16
CA GLU A 502 18.70 10.10 13.75
C GLU A 502 19.13 10.37 12.29
N VAL A 503 18.17 10.47 11.37
CA VAL A 503 18.45 10.82 9.98
C VAL A 503 19.13 12.20 9.90
N LYS A 504 18.69 13.16 10.70
CA LYS A 504 19.30 14.49 10.80
C LYS A 504 20.73 14.39 11.33
N PHE A 505 20.94 13.60 12.39
CA PHE A 505 22.26 13.37 12.98
C PHE A 505 23.23 12.76 11.97
N VAL A 506 22.84 11.66 11.31
CA VAL A 506 23.68 10.99 10.30
C VAL A 506 24.05 11.94 9.16
N ARG A 507 23.09 12.73 8.64
CA ARG A 507 23.38 13.73 7.59
C ARG A 507 24.38 14.79 8.05
N GLN A 508 24.25 15.29 9.27
CA GLN A 508 25.20 16.26 9.83
C GLN A 508 26.59 15.65 9.99
N ARG A 509 26.67 14.40 10.45
CA ARG A 509 27.94 13.67 10.60
C ARG A 509 28.60 13.42 9.25
N SER A 510 27.84 12.94 8.25
CA SER A 510 28.34 12.74 6.88
C SER A 510 28.89 14.04 6.28
N ALA A 511 28.17 15.14 6.41
CA ALA A 511 28.62 16.44 5.90
C ALA A 511 29.92 16.91 6.61
N ALA A 512 30.04 16.66 7.91
CA ALA A 512 31.23 16.99 8.67
C ALA A 512 32.46 16.15 8.23
N LEU A 513 32.25 14.84 8.03
CA LEU A 513 33.28 13.93 7.53
C LEU A 513 33.75 14.34 6.12
N LEU A 514 32.81 14.54 5.21
CA LEU A 514 33.13 14.99 3.84
C LEU A 514 33.91 16.30 3.85
N LYS A 515 33.48 17.29 4.66
CA LYS A 515 34.18 18.56 4.79
C LYS A 515 35.58 18.38 5.39
N GLY A 516 35.72 17.50 6.40
CA GLY A 516 36.97 17.27 7.12
C GLY A 516 38.03 16.51 6.31
N PHE A 517 37.62 15.68 5.36
CA PHE A 517 38.49 14.81 4.59
C PHE A 517 38.44 15.01 3.07
N ALA A 518 37.76 16.05 2.60
CA ALA A 518 37.57 16.27 1.16
C ALA A 518 38.88 16.49 0.40
N ALA A 519 39.88 17.10 1.02
CA ALA A 519 41.19 17.35 0.40
C ALA A 519 41.99 16.06 0.30
N GLU A 520 42.04 15.28 1.37
CA GLU A 520 42.72 14.01 1.48
C GLU A 520 42.12 12.96 0.54
N LEU A 521 40.79 12.86 0.48
CA LEU A 521 40.11 11.96 -0.46
C LEU A 521 40.41 12.33 -1.93
N ARG A 522 40.43 13.63 -2.27
CA ARG A 522 40.82 14.07 -3.61
C ARG A 522 42.28 13.80 -3.94
N SER A 523 43.17 13.78 -2.95
CA SER A 523 44.58 13.42 -3.11
C SER A 523 44.85 11.92 -3.19
N GLY A 524 43.78 11.09 -3.13
CA GLY A 524 43.89 9.63 -3.25
C GLY A 524 43.96 8.89 -1.93
N MET A 525 43.58 9.53 -0.79
CA MET A 525 43.41 8.82 0.48
C MET A 525 42.42 7.65 0.27
N ARG A 526 42.80 6.48 0.74
CA ARG A 526 41.89 5.32 0.68
C ARG A 526 40.86 5.38 1.83
N ILE A 527 39.71 4.80 1.61
CA ILE A 527 38.62 4.79 2.64
C ILE A 527 39.08 4.10 3.93
N GLU A 528 39.92 3.07 3.84
CA GLU A 528 40.52 2.39 5.00
C GLU A 528 41.40 3.32 5.85
N ASP A 529 42.10 4.25 5.22
CA ASP A 529 42.93 5.24 5.93
C ASP A 529 42.06 6.30 6.63
N LEU A 530 40.87 6.55 6.09
CA LEU A 530 39.87 7.47 6.69
C LEU A 530 39.34 6.95 8.03
N PHE A 531 39.10 5.63 8.15
CA PHE A 531 38.68 5.04 9.43
C PHE A 531 39.75 5.20 10.52
N ALA A 532 41.03 5.04 10.16
CA ALA A 532 42.15 5.24 11.08
C ALA A 532 42.25 6.72 11.52
N ALA A 533 42.18 7.65 10.56
CA ALA A 533 42.25 9.08 10.83
C ALA A 533 41.05 9.62 11.65
N GLU A 534 39.88 9.03 11.48
CA GLU A 534 38.71 9.39 12.30
C GLU A 534 38.87 8.91 13.75
N ALA A 535 39.34 7.67 13.93
CA ALA A 535 39.61 7.12 15.26
C ALA A 535 40.66 7.93 16.03
N GLU A 536 41.72 8.38 15.36
CA GLU A 536 42.73 9.27 15.97
C GLU A 536 42.15 10.62 16.40
N LYS A 537 41.34 11.26 15.55
CA LYS A 537 40.67 12.52 15.88
C LYS A 537 39.66 12.41 17.02
N GLU A 538 39.04 11.23 17.20
CA GLU A 538 38.14 10.98 18.33
C GLU A 538 38.91 10.70 19.63
N ALA A 539 40.07 10.07 19.56
CA ALA A 539 40.92 9.82 20.70
C ALA A 539 41.58 11.10 21.25
N GLU A 540 41.74 12.13 20.42
CA GLU A 540 42.26 13.45 20.82
C GLU A 540 41.21 14.37 21.48
N LYS A 541 39.93 14.02 21.44
CA LYS A 541 38.82 14.74 22.09
C LYS A 541 38.50 14.19 23.46
#